data_2422ff11d91abd45a309f8dd34c11201
#
_entry.id   2422ff11d91abd45a309f8dd34c11201
#
_cell.length_a   1.000
_cell.length_b   1.000
_cell.length_c   1.000
_cell.angle_alpha   90.00
_cell.angle_beta   90.00
_cell.angle_gamma   90.00
#
_symmetry.space_group_name_H-M   'P 1'
#
loop_
_entity.id
_entity.type
_entity.pdbx_description
1 polymer ?
#
loop_
_entity_poly.entity_id
_entity_poly.type
_entity_poly.pdbx_seq_one_letter_code
_entity_poly.pdbx_strand_id
1 'polypeptide(L)'
;MQKIVYRKAPIQPAPAPNRLTHIIPFMMIAIGSATIGAIIGPIIGYFAIISPRLNSGRNMISPLPSTANFQVLGTQNFSPAVYQQLDYTKPENWFPEAGYPSQNISKITSYSLSIPKIKIDNMTVIIGGTDLAKSLIHYPGTASPGELGAPVIFGHSILRQFYNPKNYMSIFSTIMTLEYGDEILIKFDGVNYRYKVVDKIEVKPEDIQILEQKYNGRY
;
A
#
# COMPACT_ATOMS: atom_id res chain seq x y z
N MET A 1 -87.55 -20.48 32.28
CA MET A 1 -86.71 -19.30 31.88
C MET A 1 -85.53 -19.17 32.84
N GLN A 2 -84.32 -19.53 32.41
CA GLN A 2 -83.13 -19.41 33.23
C GLN A 2 -82.61 -17.95 33.16
N LYS A 3 -82.46 -17.32 34.30
CA LYS A 3 -82.02 -15.94 34.45
C LYS A 3 -80.49 -15.93 34.45
N ILE A 4 -79.83 -15.46 33.36
CA ILE A 4 -78.38 -15.33 33.28
C ILE A 4 -77.95 -14.09 34.08
N VAL A 5 -77.23 -14.30 35.18
CA VAL A 5 -76.65 -13.23 36.00
C VAL A 5 -75.20 -13.00 35.61
N TYR A 6 -74.92 -11.87 34.94
CA TYR A 6 -73.56 -11.44 34.67
C TYR A 6 -72.90 -10.90 35.97
N ARG A 7 -71.81 -11.58 36.39
CA ARG A 7 -70.93 -11.05 37.41
C ARG A 7 -69.72 -10.39 36.75
N LYS A 8 -69.56 -9.06 36.95
CA LYS A 8 -68.38 -8.31 36.51
C LYS A 8 -67.14 -8.83 37.26
N ALA A 9 -66.19 -9.38 36.59
CA ALA A 9 -64.92 -9.82 37.19
C ALA A 9 -64.20 -8.62 37.84
N PRO A 10 -63.58 -8.77 38.99
CA PRO A 10 -62.79 -7.69 39.59
C PRO A 10 -61.65 -7.33 38.69
N ILE A 11 -61.48 -6.02 38.42
CA ILE A 11 -60.35 -5.48 37.66
C ILE A 11 -59.12 -5.70 38.52
N GLN A 12 -58.23 -6.63 38.09
CA GLN A 12 -56.93 -6.77 38.73
C GLN A 12 -56.13 -5.50 38.50
N PRO A 13 -55.55 -4.90 39.55
CA PRO A 13 -54.67 -3.73 39.39
C PRO A 13 -53.46 -4.16 38.53
N ALA A 14 -53.12 -3.34 37.54
CA ALA A 14 -51.94 -3.54 36.69
C ALA A 14 -50.69 -3.69 37.60
N PRO A 15 -49.80 -4.63 37.32
CA PRO A 15 -48.57 -4.80 38.09
C PRO A 15 -47.80 -3.49 38.07
N ALA A 16 -47.31 -3.06 39.26
CA ALA A 16 -46.52 -1.85 39.38
C ALA A 16 -45.27 -1.95 38.48
N PRO A 17 -44.94 -0.90 37.73
CA PRO A 17 -43.79 -0.94 36.82
C PRO A 17 -42.52 -1.18 37.64
N ASN A 18 -41.85 -2.29 37.34
CA ASN A 18 -40.57 -2.62 37.96
C ASN A 18 -39.57 -1.54 37.64
N ARG A 19 -38.98 -0.91 38.63
CA ARG A 19 -37.94 0.17 38.42
C ARG A 19 -36.78 -0.33 37.57
N LEU A 20 -36.48 -1.62 37.58
CA LEU A 20 -35.48 -2.26 36.70
C LEU A 20 -35.81 -2.13 35.21
N THR A 21 -37.09 -2.15 34.81
CA THR A 21 -37.47 -2.07 33.39
C THR A 21 -37.13 -0.73 32.76
N HIS A 22 -37.00 0.33 33.56
CA HIS A 22 -36.56 1.65 33.08
C HIS A 22 -35.05 1.83 33.10
N ILE A 23 -34.29 1.10 33.95
CA ILE A 23 -32.85 1.23 34.07
C ILE A 23 -32.12 0.47 32.93
N ILE A 24 -32.65 -0.70 32.51
CA ILE A 24 -32.06 -1.54 31.47
C ILE A 24 -31.80 -0.76 30.15
N PRO A 25 -32.78 -0.04 29.57
CA PRO A 25 -32.53 0.69 28.30
C PRO A 25 -31.50 1.82 28.46
N PHE A 26 -31.46 2.51 29.60
CA PHE A 26 -30.44 3.51 29.86
C PHE A 26 -29.04 2.92 29.99
N MET A 27 -28.91 1.75 30.64
CA MET A 27 -27.63 1.03 30.67
C MET A 27 -27.18 0.58 29.28
N MET A 28 -28.08 0.08 28.45
CA MET A 28 -27.73 -0.31 27.08
C MET A 28 -27.27 0.88 26.25
N ILE A 29 -27.93 2.02 26.37
CA ILE A 29 -27.53 3.25 25.67
C ILE A 29 -26.16 3.73 26.20
N ALA A 30 -25.90 3.67 27.50
CA ALA A 30 -24.63 4.06 28.09
C ALA A 30 -23.47 3.14 27.60
N ILE A 31 -23.69 1.84 27.56
CA ILE A 31 -22.70 0.89 27.06
C ILE A 31 -22.46 1.10 25.56
N GLY A 32 -23.54 1.28 24.77
CA GLY A 32 -23.43 1.56 23.33
C GLY A 32 -22.68 2.86 23.04
N SER A 33 -22.96 3.94 23.76
CA SER A 33 -22.24 5.20 23.59
C SER A 33 -20.78 5.13 24.05
N ALA A 34 -20.48 4.36 25.10
CA ALA A 34 -19.12 4.15 25.55
C ALA A 34 -18.27 3.36 24.53
N THR A 35 -18.85 2.32 23.89
CA THR A 35 -18.17 1.56 22.83
C THR A 35 -17.92 2.39 21.59
N ILE A 36 -18.90 3.19 21.18
CA ILE A 36 -18.74 4.12 20.04
C ILE A 36 -17.66 5.16 20.37
N GLY A 37 -17.68 5.72 21.59
CA GLY A 37 -16.66 6.69 22.02
C GLY A 37 -15.25 6.10 22.08
N ALA A 38 -15.11 4.84 22.48
CA ALA A 38 -13.81 4.14 22.50
C ALA A 38 -13.23 3.92 21.09
N ILE A 39 -14.07 3.76 20.07
CA ILE A 39 -13.64 3.56 18.68
C ILE A 39 -13.38 4.91 17.99
N ILE A 40 -14.32 5.83 18.12
CA ILE A 40 -14.27 7.12 17.39
C ILE A 40 -13.36 8.13 18.10
N GLY A 41 -13.28 8.08 19.43
CA GLY A 41 -12.47 9.01 20.25
C GLY A 41 -11.02 9.09 19.82
N PRO A 42 -10.29 7.97 19.65
CA PRO A 42 -8.90 7.99 19.17
C PRO A 42 -8.74 8.58 17.78
N ILE A 43 -9.70 8.35 16.90
CA ILE A 43 -9.69 8.88 15.52
C ILE A 43 -9.85 10.41 15.55
N ILE A 44 -10.83 10.91 16.27
CA ILE A 44 -11.04 12.37 16.43
C ILE A 44 -9.83 12.99 17.14
N GLY A 45 -9.30 12.34 18.18
CA GLY A 45 -8.11 12.79 18.89
C GLY A 45 -6.87 12.88 17.98
N TYR A 46 -6.70 11.92 17.10
CA TYR A 46 -5.65 11.98 16.07
C TYR A 46 -5.80 13.20 15.18
N PHE A 47 -6.98 13.43 14.59
CA PHE A 47 -7.22 14.55 13.71
C PHE A 47 -7.14 15.91 14.44
N ALA A 48 -7.56 15.99 15.69
CA ALA A 48 -7.57 17.24 16.46
C ALA A 48 -6.18 17.62 17.01
N ILE A 49 -5.38 16.63 17.44
CA ILE A 49 -4.15 16.88 18.21
C ILE A 49 -2.90 16.58 17.37
N ILE A 50 -2.88 15.45 16.63
CA ILE A 50 -1.68 14.98 15.95
C ILE A 50 -1.60 15.54 14.53
N SER A 51 -2.69 15.53 13.77
CA SER A 51 -2.73 16.02 12.40
C SER A 51 -2.27 17.48 12.24
N PRO A 52 -2.67 18.44 13.11
CA PRO A 52 -2.17 19.81 13.01
C PRO A 52 -0.66 19.92 13.29
N ARG A 53 -0.13 19.07 14.20
CA ARG A 53 1.31 19.08 14.53
C ARG A 53 2.16 18.52 13.40
N LEU A 54 1.68 17.49 12.68
CA LEU A 54 2.35 16.95 11.51
C LEU A 54 2.28 17.92 10.32
N ASN A 55 1.21 18.71 10.23
CA ASN A 55 1.07 19.70 9.17
C ASN A 55 1.94 20.96 9.42
N SER A 56 2.30 21.24 10.69
CA SER A 56 3.23 22.34 11.03
C SER A 56 4.67 22.05 10.62
N GLY A 57 5.03 20.78 10.37
CA GLY A 57 6.34 20.38 9.86
C GLY A 57 6.58 20.71 8.38
N ARG A 58 5.60 21.28 7.68
CA ARG A 58 5.74 21.74 6.27
C ARG A 58 6.62 22.98 6.10
N ASN A 59 7.06 23.61 7.15
CA ASN A 59 8.15 24.59 7.11
C ASN A 59 9.48 23.89 7.36
N MET A 60 9.78 22.81 6.65
CA MET A 60 11.15 22.39 6.47
C MET A 60 11.82 23.50 5.69
N ILE A 61 12.62 24.27 6.38
CA ILE A 61 13.53 25.26 5.81
C ILE A 61 14.41 24.47 4.85
N SER A 62 14.14 24.59 3.54
CA SER A 62 15.05 24.08 2.53
C SER A 62 16.42 24.69 2.84
N PRO A 63 17.49 23.90 2.95
CA PRO A 63 18.84 24.44 3.13
C PRO A 63 19.34 25.24 1.92
N LEU A 64 18.56 25.31 0.86
CA LEU A 64 18.85 26.13 -0.30
C LEU A 64 18.38 27.57 -0.06
N PRO A 65 19.28 28.58 -0.15
CA PRO A 65 18.89 29.97 -0.03
C PRO A 65 17.87 30.32 -1.11
N SER A 66 16.75 30.91 -0.70
CA SER A 66 15.61 31.29 -1.54
C SER A 66 15.88 32.39 -2.57
N THR A 67 17.14 32.72 -2.84
CA THR A 67 17.56 33.79 -3.77
C THR A 67 18.37 33.28 -4.96
N ALA A 68 18.55 31.98 -5.14
CA ALA A 68 19.18 31.45 -6.33
C ALA A 68 18.11 31.21 -7.41
N ASN A 69 17.87 32.22 -8.28
CA ASN A 69 17.22 32.04 -9.56
C ASN A 69 18.12 31.18 -10.48
N PHE A 70 18.21 29.89 -10.19
CA PHE A 70 18.75 28.94 -11.16
C PHE A 70 17.63 28.66 -12.18
N GLN A 71 17.58 29.45 -13.24
CA GLN A 71 16.94 29.04 -14.47
C GLN A 71 17.74 27.88 -15.06
N VAL A 72 17.51 26.66 -14.61
CA VAL A 72 17.93 25.48 -15.33
C VAL A 72 16.96 25.34 -16.50
N LEU A 73 17.43 25.59 -17.71
CA LEU A 73 16.68 25.36 -18.94
C LEU A 73 16.24 23.89 -18.95
N GLY A 74 14.93 23.63 -18.77
CA GLY A 74 14.35 22.28 -18.91
C GLY A 74 13.63 21.70 -17.70
N THR A 75 13.67 22.31 -16.52
CA THR A 75 12.86 21.83 -15.39
C THR A 75 11.53 22.58 -15.33
N GLN A 76 10.45 21.90 -15.66
CA GLN A 76 9.11 22.38 -15.35
C GLN A 76 8.99 22.51 -13.82
N ASN A 77 8.46 23.64 -13.36
CA ASN A 77 8.25 23.96 -11.96
C ASN A 77 7.42 22.86 -11.27
N PHE A 78 8.06 21.96 -10.54
CA PHE A 78 7.37 21.04 -9.66
C PHE A 78 6.89 21.81 -8.42
N SER A 79 5.64 22.24 -8.44
CA SER A 79 4.98 22.81 -7.27
C SER A 79 4.82 21.70 -6.21
N PRO A 80 5.05 21.97 -4.91
CA PRO A 80 4.84 21.00 -3.83
C PRO A 80 3.43 20.39 -3.80
N ALA A 81 2.46 21.06 -4.41
CA ALA A 81 1.10 20.57 -4.56
C ALA A 81 0.97 19.32 -5.47
N VAL A 82 1.97 19.06 -6.34
CA VAL A 82 1.96 17.90 -7.25
C VAL A 82 2.22 16.60 -6.50
N TYR A 83 2.99 16.62 -5.42
CA TYR A 83 3.26 15.41 -4.64
C TYR A 83 2.03 14.84 -3.90
N GLN A 84 0.96 15.61 -3.74
CA GLN A 84 -0.28 15.14 -3.08
C GLN A 84 -1.18 14.31 -4.00
N GLN A 85 -0.90 14.27 -5.31
CA GLN A 85 -1.70 13.54 -6.30
C GLN A 85 -0.87 12.53 -7.12
N LEU A 86 0.33 12.17 -6.65
CA LEU A 86 1.13 11.17 -7.31
C LEU A 86 0.42 9.81 -7.25
N ASP A 87 0.13 9.28 -8.41
CA ASP A 87 -0.42 7.94 -8.57
C ASP A 87 0.70 6.92 -8.38
N TYR A 88 0.80 6.35 -7.17
CA TYR A 88 1.81 5.35 -6.84
C TYR A 88 1.56 3.97 -7.46
N THR A 89 0.54 3.81 -8.29
CA THR A 89 0.40 2.64 -9.16
C THR A 89 1.35 2.72 -10.36
N LYS A 90 1.95 3.89 -10.59
CA LYS A 90 2.88 4.16 -11.69
C LYS A 90 4.31 4.21 -11.19
N PRO A 91 5.22 3.37 -11.72
CA PRO A 91 6.60 3.28 -11.24
C PRO A 91 7.42 4.55 -11.49
N GLU A 92 7.08 5.35 -12.49
CA GLU A 92 7.70 6.66 -12.74
C GLU A 92 7.57 7.63 -11.58
N ASN A 93 6.57 7.45 -10.73
CA ASN A 93 6.33 8.28 -9.56
C ASN A 93 7.09 7.81 -8.30
N TRP A 94 7.74 6.64 -8.35
CA TRP A 94 8.47 6.10 -7.21
C TRP A 94 9.86 6.72 -7.06
N PHE A 95 10.48 7.11 -8.18
CA PHE A 95 11.79 7.75 -8.22
C PHE A 95 11.75 8.98 -9.14
N PRO A 96 11.09 10.06 -8.72
CA PRO A 96 10.84 11.23 -9.58
C PRO A 96 12.12 11.92 -10.05
N GLU A 97 13.21 11.80 -9.28
CA GLU A 97 14.50 12.41 -9.64
C GLU A 97 15.30 11.58 -10.65
N ALA A 98 15.06 10.27 -10.73
CA ALA A 98 15.76 9.39 -11.67
C ALA A 98 15.31 9.59 -13.13
N GLY A 99 14.11 10.15 -13.33
CA GLY A 99 13.45 10.16 -14.63
C GLY A 99 13.06 8.75 -15.09
N TYR A 100 12.01 8.62 -15.90
CA TYR A 100 11.65 7.32 -16.48
C TYR A 100 12.30 7.22 -17.87
N PRO A 101 13.30 6.33 -18.06
CA PRO A 101 14.03 6.26 -19.32
C PRO A 101 13.07 5.94 -20.48
N SER A 102 13.28 6.58 -21.62
CA SER A 102 12.56 6.21 -22.84
C SER A 102 12.95 4.79 -23.24
N GLN A 103 11.96 4.00 -23.62
CA GLN A 103 12.13 2.58 -23.95
C GLN A 103 13.08 2.42 -25.13
N ASN A 104 14.18 1.70 -24.93
CA ASN A 104 14.84 1.03 -26.02
C ASN A 104 13.95 -0.15 -26.41
N ILE A 105 13.49 -0.20 -27.67
CA ILE A 105 12.58 -1.23 -28.17
C ILE A 105 13.34 -2.56 -28.21
N SER A 106 13.33 -3.29 -27.10
CA SER A 106 13.70 -4.70 -27.07
C SER A 106 12.66 -5.51 -27.86
N LYS A 107 13.09 -6.53 -28.59
CA LYS A 107 12.17 -7.47 -29.23
C LYS A 107 11.27 -8.18 -28.23
N ILE A 108 11.71 -8.31 -26.99
CA ILE A 108 10.99 -8.94 -25.89
C ILE A 108 10.38 -7.86 -25.02
N THR A 109 9.07 -7.85 -24.94
CA THR A 109 8.31 -6.84 -24.18
C THR A 109 7.86 -7.35 -22.81
N SER A 110 7.91 -8.67 -22.56
CA SER A 110 7.46 -9.29 -21.32
C SER A 110 8.12 -10.62 -21.04
N TYR A 111 8.15 -11.00 -19.76
CA TYR A 111 8.63 -12.30 -19.29
C TYR A 111 7.89 -12.71 -18.00
N SER A 112 8.17 -13.91 -17.46
CA SER A 112 7.51 -14.37 -16.24
C SER A 112 8.46 -14.46 -15.06
N LEU A 113 7.91 -14.20 -13.85
CA LEU A 113 8.60 -14.28 -12.58
C LEU A 113 7.82 -15.18 -11.61
N SER A 114 8.56 -16.04 -10.88
CA SER A 114 8.02 -16.87 -9.82
C SER A 114 8.90 -16.76 -8.57
N ILE A 115 8.27 -16.70 -7.39
CA ILE A 115 8.93 -16.71 -6.09
C ILE A 115 8.21 -17.74 -5.22
N PRO A 116 8.66 -19.01 -5.21
CA PRO A 116 7.93 -20.11 -4.57
C PRO A 116 7.66 -19.90 -3.08
N LYS A 117 8.62 -19.34 -2.33
CA LYS A 117 8.51 -19.08 -0.88
C LYS A 117 7.27 -18.25 -0.52
N ILE A 118 6.90 -17.31 -1.33
CA ILE A 118 5.72 -16.44 -1.14
C ILE A 118 4.60 -16.77 -2.15
N LYS A 119 4.62 -17.96 -2.75
CA LYS A 119 3.57 -18.51 -3.63
C LYS A 119 3.26 -17.67 -4.87
N ILE A 120 4.21 -16.84 -5.31
CA ILE A 120 4.14 -16.16 -6.60
C ILE A 120 4.53 -17.16 -7.68
N ASP A 121 3.67 -17.36 -8.67
CA ASP A 121 3.92 -18.30 -9.77
C ASP A 121 3.54 -17.70 -11.12
N ASN A 122 4.50 -17.72 -12.05
CA ASN A 122 4.35 -17.28 -13.46
C ASN A 122 3.71 -15.89 -13.63
N MET A 123 4.02 -14.94 -12.75
CA MET A 123 3.49 -13.59 -12.87
C MET A 123 4.21 -12.81 -13.96
N THR A 124 3.43 -12.09 -14.76
CA THR A 124 3.94 -11.33 -15.91
C THR A 124 4.71 -10.10 -15.46
N VAL A 125 5.91 -9.92 -16.02
CA VAL A 125 6.72 -8.71 -15.92
C VAL A 125 6.74 -8.05 -17.28
N ILE A 126 6.34 -6.78 -17.39
CA ILE A 126 6.37 -5.99 -18.63
C ILE A 126 7.58 -5.05 -18.59
N ILE A 127 8.40 -5.06 -19.64
CA ILE A 127 9.55 -4.17 -19.77
C ILE A 127 9.04 -2.78 -20.16
N GLY A 128 9.36 -1.77 -19.32
CA GLY A 128 8.91 -0.40 -19.55
C GLY A 128 7.40 -0.18 -19.44
N GLY A 129 6.68 -1.08 -18.76
CA GLY A 129 5.27 -0.91 -18.45
C GLY A 129 5.04 0.27 -17.48
N THR A 130 3.81 0.79 -17.45
CA THR A 130 3.44 1.97 -16.64
C THR A 130 2.30 1.70 -15.65
N ASP A 131 1.78 0.47 -15.59
CA ASP A 131 0.61 0.13 -14.76
C ASP A 131 0.90 -1.08 -13.86
N LEU A 132 1.29 -0.81 -12.61
CA LEU A 132 1.58 -1.83 -11.59
C LEU A 132 0.34 -2.59 -11.11
N ALA A 133 -0.86 -2.12 -11.43
CA ALA A 133 -2.09 -2.85 -11.10
C ALA A 133 -2.31 -4.06 -12.02
N LYS A 134 -1.71 -4.05 -13.23
CA LYS A 134 -1.89 -5.09 -14.26
C LYS A 134 -0.72 -6.04 -14.41
N SER A 135 0.49 -5.62 -14.02
CA SER A 135 1.70 -6.43 -14.15
C SER A 135 2.78 -5.99 -13.17
N LEU A 136 3.79 -6.83 -12.99
CA LEU A 136 5.10 -6.37 -12.53
C LEU A 136 5.76 -5.55 -13.65
N ILE A 137 6.63 -4.62 -13.30
CA ILE A 137 7.29 -3.74 -14.26
C ILE A 137 8.79 -3.86 -14.13
N HIS A 138 9.44 -4.23 -15.22
CA HIS A 138 10.89 -4.11 -15.37
C HIS A 138 11.22 -2.66 -15.71
N TYR A 139 12.02 -2.03 -14.85
CA TYR A 139 12.41 -0.63 -15.04
C TYR A 139 13.29 -0.49 -16.29
N PRO A 140 12.90 0.34 -17.26
CA PRO A 140 13.66 0.47 -18.50
C PRO A 140 15.04 1.05 -18.25
N GLY A 141 16.02 0.62 -19.07
CA GLY A 141 17.42 1.02 -18.91
C GLY A 141 18.22 0.20 -17.90
N THR A 142 17.58 -0.76 -17.20
CA THR A 142 18.29 -1.76 -16.40
C THR A 142 18.54 -3.04 -17.20
N ALA A 143 19.50 -3.86 -16.75
CA ALA A 143 19.91 -5.06 -17.49
C ALA A 143 18.77 -6.05 -17.63
N SER A 144 18.72 -6.76 -18.76
CA SER A 144 17.80 -7.87 -18.93
C SER A 144 18.22 -9.08 -18.08
N PRO A 145 17.29 -9.99 -17.71
CA PRO A 145 17.66 -11.21 -17.01
C PRO A 145 18.75 -12.00 -17.77
N GLY A 146 19.84 -12.30 -17.07
CA GLY A 146 21.02 -13.01 -17.65
C GLY A 146 22.08 -12.11 -18.27
N GLU A 147 21.85 -10.82 -18.40
CA GLU A 147 22.87 -9.84 -18.81
C GLU A 147 23.71 -9.36 -17.63
N LEU A 148 24.87 -8.76 -17.93
CA LEU A 148 25.68 -8.07 -16.92
C LEU A 148 24.94 -6.82 -16.44
N GLY A 149 24.77 -6.67 -15.14
CA GLY A 149 23.96 -5.64 -14.50
C GLY A 149 22.87 -6.24 -13.65
N ALA A 150 21.98 -5.42 -13.14
CA ALA A 150 20.88 -5.86 -12.29
C ALA A 150 19.53 -5.50 -12.93
N PRO A 151 18.67 -6.48 -13.25
CA PRO A 151 17.30 -6.20 -13.64
C PRO A 151 16.53 -5.64 -12.44
N VAL A 152 15.97 -4.46 -12.56
CA VAL A 152 15.14 -3.85 -11.53
C VAL A 152 13.67 -4.09 -11.85
N ILE A 153 12.96 -4.77 -10.94
CA ILE A 153 11.57 -5.15 -11.11
C ILE A 153 10.74 -4.53 -10.00
N PHE A 154 9.73 -3.75 -10.39
CA PHE A 154 8.77 -3.14 -9.47
C PHE A 154 7.51 -3.97 -9.35
N GLY A 155 6.96 -4.01 -8.15
CA GLY A 155 5.68 -4.63 -7.84
C GLY A 155 4.99 -3.90 -6.71
N HIS A 156 3.67 -3.87 -6.76
CA HIS A 156 2.87 -3.19 -5.75
C HIS A 156 2.84 -3.99 -4.44
N SER A 157 2.68 -3.27 -3.34
CA SER A 157 2.56 -3.85 -2.00
C SER A 157 1.50 -3.08 -1.21
N ILE A 158 0.74 -3.82 -0.41
CA ILE A 158 -0.25 -3.30 0.54
C ILE A 158 -0.03 -3.96 1.90
N LEU A 159 -0.91 -3.72 2.85
CA LEU A 159 -0.83 -4.38 4.16
C LEU A 159 -0.82 -5.91 4.01
N ARG A 160 0.08 -6.57 4.75
CA ARG A 160 0.34 -8.02 4.68
C ARG A 160 -0.91 -8.89 4.81
N GLN A 161 -1.90 -8.48 5.61
CA GLN A 161 -3.15 -9.21 5.80
C GLN A 161 -4.01 -9.31 4.53
N PHE A 162 -3.79 -8.44 3.55
CA PHE A 162 -4.49 -8.45 2.26
C PHE A 162 -3.67 -9.10 1.15
N TYR A 163 -2.60 -9.81 1.50
CA TYR A 163 -1.74 -10.46 0.52
C TYR A 163 -2.50 -11.49 -0.30
N ASN A 164 -2.37 -11.37 -1.62
CA ASN A 164 -2.84 -12.35 -2.60
C ASN A 164 -1.76 -12.50 -3.68
N PRO A 165 -1.12 -13.68 -3.81
CA PRO A 165 -0.02 -13.89 -4.76
C PRO A 165 -0.45 -13.80 -6.24
N LYS A 166 -1.74 -13.79 -6.54
CA LYS A 166 -2.30 -13.64 -7.89
C LYS A 166 -2.76 -12.23 -8.21
N ASN A 167 -2.69 -11.29 -7.24
CA ASN A 167 -3.12 -9.92 -7.42
C ASN A 167 -1.91 -8.99 -7.45
N TYR A 168 -1.69 -8.31 -8.57
CA TYR A 168 -0.57 -7.39 -8.75
C TYR A 168 -0.56 -6.24 -7.74
N MET A 169 -1.72 -5.78 -7.25
CA MET A 169 -1.81 -4.74 -6.22
C MET A 169 -1.26 -5.15 -4.85
N SER A 170 -1.07 -6.45 -4.60
CA SER A 170 -0.56 -6.96 -3.32
C SER A 170 0.64 -7.90 -3.46
N ILE A 171 1.13 -8.07 -4.68
CA ILE A 171 2.05 -9.14 -5.05
C ILE A 171 3.34 -9.15 -4.21
N PHE A 172 3.88 -7.99 -3.87
CA PHE A 172 5.10 -7.86 -3.06
C PHE A 172 4.86 -7.53 -1.58
N SER A 173 3.60 -7.61 -1.10
CA SER A 173 3.25 -7.33 0.32
C SER A 173 3.98 -8.21 1.34
N THR A 174 4.49 -9.36 0.92
CA THR A 174 5.23 -10.30 1.77
C THR A 174 6.69 -10.48 1.33
N ILE A 175 7.21 -9.66 0.41
CA ILE A 175 8.58 -9.80 -0.12
C ILE A 175 9.64 -9.72 0.99
N MET A 176 9.41 -8.95 2.05
CA MET A 176 10.30 -8.84 3.20
C MET A 176 10.40 -10.12 4.04
N THR A 177 9.52 -11.12 3.79
CA THR A 177 9.62 -12.44 4.44
C THR A 177 10.59 -13.38 3.76
N LEU A 178 11.12 -13.02 2.60
CA LEU A 178 12.19 -13.77 1.96
C LEU A 178 13.43 -13.76 2.84
N GLU A 179 14.18 -14.84 2.79
CA GLU A 179 15.40 -15.05 3.55
C GLU A 179 16.59 -15.23 2.60
N TYR A 180 17.79 -15.10 3.12
CA TYR A 180 19.00 -15.36 2.38
C TYR A 180 18.97 -16.76 1.76
N GLY A 181 19.21 -16.84 0.45
CA GLY A 181 19.20 -18.10 -0.30
C GLY A 181 17.85 -18.52 -0.89
N ASP A 182 16.74 -17.83 -0.54
CA ASP A 182 15.45 -18.08 -1.19
C ASP A 182 15.55 -17.80 -2.70
N GLU A 183 14.81 -18.57 -3.49
CA GLU A 183 14.92 -18.56 -4.93
C GLU A 183 13.90 -17.63 -5.59
N ILE A 184 14.38 -16.91 -6.60
CA ILE A 184 13.58 -16.14 -7.54
C ILE A 184 13.82 -16.73 -8.93
N LEU A 185 12.77 -17.19 -9.57
CA LEU A 185 12.83 -17.84 -10.88
C LEU A 185 12.29 -16.88 -11.94
N ILE A 186 13.05 -16.69 -13.00
CA ILE A 186 12.66 -15.83 -14.14
C ILE A 186 12.75 -16.65 -15.41
N LYS A 187 11.69 -16.64 -16.22
CA LYS A 187 11.69 -17.21 -17.55
C LYS A 187 11.70 -16.07 -18.57
N PHE A 188 12.86 -15.86 -19.19
CA PHE A 188 13.10 -14.78 -20.14
C PHE A 188 13.68 -15.36 -21.44
N ASP A 189 13.10 -15.02 -22.59
CA ASP A 189 13.52 -15.49 -23.92
C ASP A 189 13.70 -17.02 -24.01
N GLY A 190 12.75 -17.77 -23.43
CA GLY A 190 12.81 -19.24 -23.42
C GLY A 190 13.84 -19.84 -22.44
N VAL A 191 14.68 -19.02 -21.80
CA VAL A 191 15.69 -19.44 -20.83
C VAL A 191 15.15 -19.27 -19.41
N ASN A 192 15.44 -20.23 -18.55
CA ASN A 192 15.10 -20.17 -17.12
C ASN A 192 16.31 -19.69 -16.31
N TYR A 193 16.18 -18.55 -15.68
CA TYR A 193 17.18 -17.97 -14.78
C TYR A 193 16.76 -18.21 -13.34
N ARG A 194 17.73 -18.53 -12.49
CA ARG A 194 17.53 -18.74 -11.05
C ARG A 194 18.41 -17.75 -10.30
N TYR A 195 17.76 -16.85 -9.59
CA TYR A 195 18.41 -15.91 -8.67
C TYR A 195 18.20 -16.36 -7.23
N LYS A 196 19.10 -15.95 -6.34
CA LYS A 196 18.98 -16.18 -4.90
C LYS A 196 19.00 -14.85 -4.17
N VAL A 197 18.19 -14.73 -3.15
CA VAL A 197 18.20 -13.58 -2.26
C VAL A 197 19.54 -13.52 -1.53
N VAL A 198 20.26 -12.42 -1.67
CA VAL A 198 21.55 -12.17 -1.02
C VAL A 198 21.50 -11.03 -0.02
N ASP A 199 20.50 -10.14 -0.13
CA ASP A 199 20.32 -9.04 0.80
C ASP A 199 18.87 -8.51 0.74
N LYS A 200 18.48 -7.78 1.78
CA LYS A 200 17.20 -7.05 1.86
C LYS A 200 17.46 -5.70 2.50
N ILE A 201 17.15 -4.67 1.77
CA ILE A 201 17.32 -3.29 2.23
C ILE A 201 16.02 -2.51 2.07
N GLU A 202 15.77 -1.59 2.99
CA GLU A 202 14.73 -0.59 2.86
C GLU A 202 15.36 0.69 2.37
N VAL A 203 14.80 1.26 1.31
CA VAL A 203 15.31 2.46 0.66
C VAL A 203 14.25 3.55 0.66
N LYS A 204 14.69 4.81 0.61
CA LYS A 204 13.80 5.95 0.44
C LYS A 204 13.64 6.29 -1.05
N PRO A 205 12.59 7.01 -1.43
CA PRO A 205 12.40 7.44 -2.82
C PRO A 205 13.54 8.29 -3.39
N GLU A 206 14.30 8.94 -2.50
CA GLU A 206 15.47 9.77 -2.87
C GLU A 206 16.73 8.94 -3.14
N ASP A 207 16.75 7.67 -2.75
CA ASP A 207 17.90 6.77 -2.86
C ASP A 207 17.99 6.17 -4.28
N ILE A 208 18.14 7.04 -5.29
CA ILE A 208 18.19 6.64 -6.72
C ILE A 208 19.38 5.73 -7.06
N GLN A 209 20.41 5.69 -6.21
CA GLN A 209 21.60 4.84 -6.40
C GLN A 209 21.27 3.35 -6.52
N ILE A 210 20.11 2.91 -6.02
CA ILE A 210 19.64 1.52 -6.17
C ILE A 210 19.34 1.15 -7.64
N LEU A 211 19.07 2.15 -8.49
CA LEU A 211 18.82 1.97 -9.92
C LEU A 211 20.12 1.94 -10.73
N GLU A 212 21.26 2.34 -10.12
CA GLU A 212 22.54 2.33 -10.80
C GLU A 212 22.98 0.93 -11.16
N GLN A 213 23.37 0.74 -12.42
CA GLN A 213 23.84 -0.56 -12.91
C GLN A 213 25.30 -0.78 -12.53
N LYS A 214 25.57 -1.85 -11.76
CA LYS A 214 26.91 -2.26 -11.38
C LYS A 214 27.31 -3.48 -12.21
N TYR A 215 28.32 -3.33 -13.04
CA TYR A 215 28.79 -4.39 -13.97
C TYR A 215 29.93 -5.24 -13.38
N ASN A 216 29.92 -5.49 -12.08
CA ASN A 216 30.98 -6.23 -11.37
C ASN A 216 30.77 -7.76 -11.30
N GLY A 217 29.71 -8.27 -11.95
CA GLY A 217 29.42 -9.70 -12.04
C GLY A 217 29.02 -10.39 -10.73
N ARG A 218 28.65 -9.62 -9.72
CA ARG A 218 28.16 -10.12 -8.42
C ARG A 218 26.71 -9.75 -8.21
N TYR A 219 25.81 -10.59 -8.72
CA TYR A 219 24.39 -10.52 -8.44
C TYR A 219 23.81 -11.93 -8.31
#